data_26190dcbacc6744f42fcf4f69dcd5550
#
_entry.id   26190dcbacc6744f42fcf4f69dcd5550
#
_cell.length_a   1.000
_cell.length_b   1.000
_cell.length_c   1.000
_cell.angle_alpha   90.00
_cell.angle_beta   90.00
_cell.angle_gamma   90.00
#
_symmetry.space_group_name_H-M   'P 1'
#
loop_
_entity.id
_entity.type
_entity.pdbx_description
1 polymer ?
#
loop_
_entity_poly.entity_id
_entity_poly.type
_entity_poly.pdbx_seq_one_letter_code
_entity_poly.pdbx_strand_id
1 'polypeptide(L)'
;YITKINIPNPTKPEDSKEPFEESRKTRITKPQKPELFGGKLVLQPGNVNNLYSDILILHGLVTSHQKSFSGNLYSLLRMSLRLLCETASIEKGHKDIKDYIDKYGAAAKKRLNQDTKTLLSSQNVKLDTLPQLLHTGAHNYTSSTSFDQALCISILLGVILTESHGKGK
;
A
#
# COMPACT_ATOMS: atom_id res chain seq x y z
N TYR A 1 -21.55 87.41 18.34
CA TYR A 1 -20.16 86.93 18.43
C TYR A 1 -20.22 85.43 18.19
N ILE A 2 -19.74 84.99 16.96
CA ILE A 2 -19.68 83.57 16.57
C ILE A 2 -18.23 83.11 16.73
N THR A 3 -17.98 82.28 17.71
CA THR A 3 -16.68 81.64 17.97
C THR A 3 -16.48 80.49 16.96
N LYS A 4 -15.52 80.61 16.11
CA LYS A 4 -15.10 79.52 15.16
C LYS A 4 -14.47 78.41 15.94
N ILE A 5 -15.12 77.24 15.94
CA ILE A 5 -14.51 75.98 16.46
C ILE A 5 -13.63 75.43 15.41
N ASN A 6 -12.34 75.30 15.71
CA ASN A 6 -11.29 74.68 14.86
C ASN A 6 -11.35 73.17 15.02
N ILE A 7 -11.79 72.43 14.00
CA ILE A 7 -11.85 70.98 13.99
C ILE A 7 -10.51 70.48 13.39
N PRO A 8 -9.68 69.72 14.13
CA PRO A 8 -8.47 69.15 13.56
C PRO A 8 -8.81 68.04 12.55
N ASN A 9 -8.12 68.03 11.42
CA ASN A 9 -8.23 67.04 10.38
C ASN A 9 -7.88 65.65 10.89
N PRO A 10 -8.66 64.61 10.53
CA PRO A 10 -8.29 63.22 10.89
C PRO A 10 -7.06 62.79 10.08
N THR A 11 -6.03 62.39 10.82
CA THR A 11 -4.84 61.76 10.31
C THR A 11 -5.19 60.42 9.60
N LYS A 12 -4.76 60.30 8.37
CA LYS A 12 -4.89 59.12 7.56
C LYS A 12 -4.12 57.96 8.23
N PRO A 13 -4.72 56.74 8.41
CA PRO A 13 -3.95 55.61 8.92
C PRO A 13 -2.97 55.17 7.84
N GLU A 14 -1.71 55.03 8.26
CA GLU A 14 -0.62 54.42 7.46
C GLU A 14 -0.99 52.96 7.17
N ASP A 15 -1.03 52.64 5.87
CA ASP A 15 -1.09 51.29 5.31
C ASP A 15 0.15 50.50 5.72
N SER A 16 0.09 49.80 6.84
CA SER A 16 1.06 48.73 7.15
C SER A 16 0.71 47.55 6.25
N LYS A 17 1.33 47.49 5.09
CA LYS A 17 1.39 46.27 4.24
C LYS A 17 2.23 45.24 4.96
N GLU A 18 1.61 44.35 5.71
CA GLU A 18 2.20 43.06 6.06
C GLU A 18 2.46 42.28 4.77
N PRO A 19 3.64 41.67 4.61
CA PRO A 19 3.91 40.85 3.44
C PRO A 19 3.00 39.62 3.49
N PHE A 20 2.07 39.54 2.55
CA PHE A 20 1.25 38.36 2.31
C PHE A 20 2.21 37.21 1.95
N GLU A 21 2.49 36.31 2.89
CA GLU A 21 3.18 35.06 2.60
C GLU A 21 2.32 34.28 1.60
N GLU A 22 2.78 34.25 0.34
CA GLU A 22 2.26 33.34 -0.67
C GLU A 22 2.38 31.93 -0.12
N SER A 23 1.26 31.39 0.40
CA SER A 23 1.16 30.00 0.77
C SER A 23 1.56 29.15 -0.44
N ARG A 24 2.74 28.54 -0.36
CA ARG A 24 3.27 27.63 -1.38
C ARG A 24 2.16 26.64 -1.71
N LYS A 25 1.64 26.73 -2.93
CA LYS A 25 0.67 25.76 -3.47
C LYS A 25 1.31 24.38 -3.33
N THR A 26 0.87 23.63 -2.35
CA THR A 26 1.26 22.23 -2.16
C THR A 26 0.92 21.53 -3.46
N ARG A 27 1.94 21.05 -4.16
CA ARG A 27 1.78 20.33 -5.42
C ARG A 27 0.95 19.09 -5.11
N ILE A 28 -0.32 19.08 -5.51
CA ILE A 28 -1.20 17.92 -5.38
C ILE A 28 -0.60 16.85 -6.28
N THR A 29 0.23 15.99 -5.71
CA THR A 29 0.71 14.77 -6.37
C THR A 29 -0.51 13.89 -6.59
N LYS A 30 -0.82 13.58 -7.85
CA LYS A 30 -1.88 12.62 -8.18
C LYS A 30 -1.61 11.34 -7.38
N PRO A 31 -2.62 10.76 -6.70
CA PRO A 31 -2.42 9.52 -5.97
C PRO A 31 -1.87 8.46 -6.94
N GLN A 32 -0.70 7.94 -6.65
CA GLN A 32 -0.11 6.86 -7.45
C GLN A 32 -1.01 5.65 -7.35
N LYS A 33 -1.37 5.07 -8.50
CA LYS A 33 -2.15 3.82 -8.53
C LYS A 33 -1.35 2.74 -7.79
N PRO A 34 -1.94 2.05 -6.82
CA PRO A 34 -1.21 1.05 -6.06
C PRO A 34 -0.74 -0.09 -6.98
N GLU A 35 0.51 -0.50 -6.81
CA GLU A 35 1.16 -1.56 -7.59
C GLU A 35 1.15 -2.88 -6.82
N LEU A 36 1.21 -4.00 -7.56
CA LEU A 36 1.36 -5.33 -6.95
C LEU A 36 2.63 -5.35 -6.07
N PHE A 37 2.54 -5.95 -4.89
CA PHE A 37 3.58 -5.97 -3.85
C PHE A 37 4.04 -4.59 -3.34
N GLY A 38 3.35 -3.52 -3.68
CA GLY A 38 3.77 -2.15 -3.37
C GLY A 38 4.92 -1.64 -4.23
N GLY A 39 5.19 -2.32 -5.35
CA GLY A 39 6.27 -2.04 -6.29
C GLY A 39 7.26 -3.18 -6.44
N LYS A 40 8.37 -2.93 -7.12
CA LYS A 40 9.40 -3.94 -7.41
C LYS A 40 10.19 -4.31 -6.15
N LEU A 41 10.17 -5.59 -5.77
CA LEU A 41 10.98 -6.13 -4.68
C LEU A 41 12.38 -6.55 -5.19
N VAL A 42 13.37 -6.44 -4.30
CA VAL A 42 14.73 -6.95 -4.52
C VAL A 42 14.96 -8.06 -3.51
N LEU A 43 14.70 -9.30 -3.92
CA LEU A 43 14.79 -10.50 -3.07
C LEU A 43 16.10 -11.24 -3.29
N GLN A 44 16.49 -12.05 -2.30
CA GLN A 44 17.60 -13.00 -2.42
C GLN A 44 17.26 -14.05 -3.50
N PRO A 45 18.25 -14.56 -4.27
CA PRO A 45 18.00 -15.65 -5.20
C PRO A 45 17.47 -16.89 -4.48
N GLY A 46 16.47 -17.56 -5.05
CA GLY A 46 15.84 -18.75 -4.48
C GLY A 46 14.42 -18.95 -5.02
N ASN A 47 13.71 -19.96 -4.50
CA ASN A 47 12.36 -20.28 -4.95
C ASN A 47 11.37 -19.14 -4.72
N VAL A 48 11.51 -18.41 -3.60
CA VAL A 48 10.66 -17.25 -3.30
C VAL A 48 10.82 -16.16 -4.36
N ASN A 49 12.06 -15.85 -4.79
CA ASN A 49 12.30 -14.85 -5.83
C ASN A 49 11.78 -15.31 -7.20
N ASN A 50 11.94 -16.58 -7.53
CA ASN A 50 11.44 -17.15 -8.78
C ASN A 50 9.92 -17.08 -8.84
N LEU A 51 9.25 -17.55 -7.79
CA LEU A 51 7.78 -17.52 -7.70
C LEU A 51 7.23 -16.08 -7.67
N TYR A 52 7.90 -15.15 -7.00
CA TYR A 52 7.58 -13.73 -7.07
C TYR A 52 7.61 -13.21 -8.51
N SER A 53 8.66 -13.56 -9.28
CA SER A 53 8.80 -13.17 -10.68
C SER A 53 7.70 -13.76 -11.56
N ASP A 54 7.34 -15.02 -11.35
CA ASP A 54 6.26 -15.70 -12.08
C ASP A 54 4.90 -15.03 -11.80
N ILE A 55 4.65 -14.60 -10.55
CA ILE A 55 3.42 -13.87 -10.17
C ILE A 55 3.38 -12.50 -10.87
N LEU A 56 4.49 -11.80 -11.00
CA LEU A 56 4.53 -10.53 -11.75
C LEU A 56 4.19 -10.75 -13.23
N ILE A 57 4.71 -11.81 -13.86
CA ILE A 57 4.38 -12.17 -15.25
C ILE A 57 2.89 -12.49 -15.38
N LEU A 58 2.35 -13.33 -14.49
CA LEU A 58 0.94 -13.66 -14.45
C LEU A 58 0.07 -12.40 -14.32
N HIS A 59 0.39 -11.50 -13.40
CA HIS A 59 -0.31 -10.24 -13.22
C HIS A 59 -0.24 -9.35 -14.47
N GLY A 60 0.91 -9.29 -15.14
CA GLY A 60 1.09 -8.56 -16.39
C GLY A 60 0.19 -9.09 -17.50
N LEU A 61 0.09 -10.41 -17.65
CA LEU A 61 -0.82 -11.06 -18.61
C LEU A 61 -2.28 -10.74 -18.30
N VAL A 62 -2.67 -10.81 -17.01
CA VAL A 62 -4.03 -10.48 -16.55
C VAL A 62 -4.40 -9.04 -16.90
N THR A 63 -3.52 -8.10 -16.63
CA THR A 63 -3.80 -6.67 -16.84
C THR A 63 -3.83 -6.28 -18.32
N SER A 64 -2.99 -6.93 -19.15
CA SER A 64 -2.96 -6.66 -20.60
C SER A 64 -4.14 -7.29 -21.37
N HIS A 65 -4.76 -8.33 -20.84
CA HIS A 65 -5.84 -9.08 -21.53
C HIS A 65 -7.14 -9.16 -20.72
N GLN A 66 -7.43 -8.16 -19.90
CA GLN A 66 -8.57 -8.11 -18.96
C GLN A 66 -9.93 -8.52 -19.60
N LYS A 67 -10.14 -8.19 -20.88
CA LYS A 67 -11.39 -8.51 -21.58
C LYS A 67 -11.53 -9.98 -21.98
N SER A 68 -10.43 -10.72 -21.98
CA SER A 68 -10.38 -12.13 -22.45
C SER A 68 -10.46 -13.15 -21.32
N PHE A 69 -10.34 -12.70 -20.07
CA PHE A 69 -10.26 -13.58 -18.91
C PHE A 69 -11.53 -13.55 -18.07
N SER A 70 -11.86 -14.69 -17.47
CA SER A 70 -12.95 -14.79 -16.51
C SER A 70 -12.57 -14.16 -15.16
N GLY A 71 -13.57 -13.78 -14.33
CA GLY A 71 -13.34 -13.28 -12.98
C GLY A 71 -12.56 -14.23 -12.06
N ASN A 72 -12.46 -15.51 -12.41
CA ASN A 72 -11.72 -16.53 -11.65
C ASN A 72 -10.21 -16.29 -11.65
N LEU A 73 -9.70 -15.44 -12.54
CA LEU A 73 -8.26 -15.14 -12.61
C LEU A 73 -7.76 -14.41 -11.37
N TYR A 74 -8.60 -13.59 -10.73
CA TYR A 74 -8.26 -12.97 -9.43
C TYR A 74 -8.13 -14.00 -8.32
N SER A 75 -8.87 -15.09 -8.39
CA SER A 75 -8.73 -16.22 -7.46
C SER A 75 -7.39 -16.92 -7.64
N LEU A 76 -6.95 -17.12 -8.90
CA LEU A 76 -5.61 -17.67 -9.18
C LEU A 76 -4.50 -16.78 -8.64
N LEU A 77 -4.63 -15.46 -8.78
CA LEU A 77 -3.68 -14.51 -8.19
C LEU A 77 -3.62 -14.66 -6.66
N ARG A 78 -4.75 -14.77 -5.98
CA ARG A 78 -4.77 -14.99 -4.52
C ARG A 78 -4.15 -16.32 -4.11
N MET A 79 -4.42 -17.39 -4.88
CA MET A 79 -3.79 -18.70 -4.65
C MET A 79 -2.28 -18.64 -4.81
N SER A 80 -1.77 -17.90 -5.81
CA SER A 80 -0.33 -17.71 -6.01
C SER A 80 0.32 -16.89 -4.90
N LEU A 81 -0.36 -15.88 -4.35
CA LEU A 81 0.11 -15.14 -3.18
C LEU A 81 0.22 -16.04 -1.93
N ARG A 82 -0.74 -16.95 -1.74
CA ARG A 82 -0.65 -17.95 -0.68
C ARG A 82 0.54 -18.86 -0.87
N LEU A 83 0.70 -19.43 -2.08
CA LEU A 83 1.83 -20.31 -2.40
C LEU A 83 3.17 -19.60 -2.13
N LEU A 84 3.29 -18.34 -2.53
CA LEU A 84 4.47 -17.51 -2.27
C LEU A 84 4.76 -17.37 -0.76
N CYS A 85 3.72 -17.13 0.04
CA CYS A 85 3.84 -17.01 1.50
C CYS A 85 4.21 -18.35 2.15
N GLU A 86 3.64 -19.48 1.70
CA GLU A 86 4.00 -20.83 2.16
C GLU A 86 5.47 -21.16 1.83
N THR A 87 5.90 -20.88 0.59
CA THR A 87 7.29 -21.09 0.16
C THR A 87 8.26 -20.28 1.03
N ALA A 88 7.94 -19.00 1.28
CA ALA A 88 8.74 -18.13 2.13
C ALA A 88 8.80 -18.62 3.58
N SER A 89 7.68 -19.12 4.11
CA SER A 89 7.58 -19.70 5.45
C SER A 89 8.49 -20.92 5.57
N ILE A 90 8.42 -21.84 4.61
CA ILE A 90 9.22 -23.08 4.58
C ILE A 90 10.72 -22.76 4.46
N GLU A 91 11.12 -21.86 3.55
CA GLU A 91 12.53 -21.46 3.37
C GLU A 91 13.14 -20.85 4.63
N LYS A 92 12.33 -20.19 5.48
CA LYS A 92 12.78 -19.64 6.77
C LYS A 92 12.60 -20.60 7.95
N GLY A 93 12.18 -21.84 7.69
CA GLY A 93 12.02 -22.88 8.72
C GLY A 93 10.86 -22.63 9.71
N HIS A 94 9.84 -21.88 9.29
CA HIS A 94 8.66 -21.68 10.10
C HIS A 94 7.67 -22.83 9.98
N LYS A 95 6.91 -23.07 11.06
CA LYS A 95 5.94 -24.16 11.14
C LYS A 95 4.78 -23.98 10.15
N ASP A 96 4.32 -22.75 10.00
CA ASP A 96 3.19 -22.40 9.14
C ASP A 96 3.24 -20.92 8.72
N ILE A 97 2.31 -20.51 7.86
CA ILE A 97 2.16 -19.13 7.38
C ILE A 97 1.97 -18.14 8.54
N LYS A 98 1.22 -18.54 9.56
CA LYS A 98 0.91 -17.66 10.69
C LYS A 98 2.17 -17.34 11.49
N ASP A 99 2.97 -18.36 11.83
CA ASP A 99 4.24 -18.19 12.55
C ASP A 99 5.21 -17.29 11.76
N TYR A 100 5.30 -17.48 10.45
CA TYR A 100 6.09 -16.63 9.57
C TYR A 100 5.61 -15.16 9.57
N ILE A 101 4.30 -14.91 9.44
CA ILE A 101 3.73 -13.56 9.46
C ILE A 101 3.92 -12.91 10.83
N ASP A 102 3.71 -13.62 11.92
CA ASP A 102 3.91 -13.11 13.28
C ASP A 102 5.36 -12.69 13.51
N LYS A 103 6.33 -13.46 12.96
CA LYS A 103 7.76 -13.16 13.08
C LYS A 103 8.17 -11.87 12.35
N TYR A 104 7.77 -11.70 11.11
CA TYR A 104 8.24 -10.60 10.24
C TYR A 104 7.25 -9.44 10.13
N GLY A 105 5.98 -9.66 10.45
CA GLY A 105 4.91 -8.69 10.22
C GLY A 105 5.05 -7.41 11.06
N ALA A 106 5.51 -7.50 12.30
CA ALA A 106 5.69 -6.32 13.16
C ALA A 106 6.74 -5.34 12.60
N ALA A 107 7.85 -5.86 12.05
CA ALA A 107 8.88 -5.05 11.37
C ALA A 107 8.35 -4.50 10.04
N ALA A 108 7.67 -5.34 9.26
CA ALA A 108 7.03 -4.95 8.01
C ALA A 108 6.03 -3.79 8.20
N LYS A 109 5.17 -3.86 9.21
CA LYS A 109 4.17 -2.81 9.52
C LYS A 109 4.81 -1.44 9.77
N LYS A 110 6.01 -1.38 10.35
CA LYS A 110 6.73 -0.13 10.59
C LYS A 110 7.17 0.56 9.31
N ARG A 111 7.38 -0.19 8.22
CA ARG A 111 7.79 0.34 6.91
C ARG A 111 6.64 0.91 6.09
N LEU A 112 5.40 0.58 6.43
CA LEU A 112 4.23 1.08 5.72
C LEU A 112 4.03 2.57 6.01
N ASN A 113 3.88 3.36 4.94
CA ASN A 113 3.47 4.76 5.07
C ASN A 113 1.98 4.86 5.43
N GLN A 114 1.52 6.06 5.79
CA GLN A 114 0.14 6.26 6.24
C GLN A 114 -0.90 5.99 5.15
N ASP A 115 -0.62 6.36 3.90
CA ASP A 115 -1.54 6.15 2.78
C ASP A 115 -1.75 4.65 2.52
N THR A 116 -0.66 3.87 2.54
CA THR A 116 -0.74 2.40 2.42
C THR A 116 -1.51 1.78 3.60
N LYS A 117 -1.29 2.24 4.83
CA LYS A 117 -2.06 1.77 6.00
C LYS A 117 -3.55 2.04 5.84
N THR A 118 -3.92 3.22 5.33
CA THR A 118 -5.30 3.58 5.06
C THR A 118 -5.91 2.69 3.97
N LEU A 119 -5.16 2.45 2.88
CA LEU A 119 -5.57 1.55 1.80
C LEU A 119 -5.81 0.11 2.32
N LEU A 120 -4.86 -0.46 3.07
CA LEU A 120 -5.00 -1.79 3.65
C LEU A 120 -6.24 -1.88 4.57
N SER A 121 -6.46 -0.86 5.40
CA SER A 121 -7.61 -0.78 6.29
C SER A 121 -8.94 -0.72 5.54
N SER A 122 -9.02 -0.01 4.43
CA SER A 122 -10.24 0.09 3.60
C SER A 122 -10.65 -1.26 3.01
N GLN A 123 -9.70 -2.17 2.80
CA GLN A 123 -9.93 -3.53 2.30
C GLN A 123 -9.94 -4.59 3.41
N ASN A 124 -9.94 -4.17 4.67
CA ASN A 124 -9.89 -5.04 5.85
C ASN A 124 -8.71 -6.02 5.85
N VAL A 125 -7.56 -5.60 5.30
CA VAL A 125 -6.32 -6.38 5.27
C VAL A 125 -5.41 -5.92 6.40
N LYS A 126 -5.20 -6.82 7.38
CA LYS A 126 -4.36 -6.60 8.56
C LYS A 126 -3.46 -7.81 8.77
N LEU A 127 -2.42 -7.67 9.61
CA LEU A 127 -1.50 -8.78 9.92
C LEU A 127 -2.21 -9.97 10.55
N ASP A 128 -3.14 -9.72 11.47
CA ASP A 128 -3.91 -10.73 12.17
C ASP A 128 -4.91 -11.46 11.27
N THR A 129 -5.46 -10.78 10.27
CA THR A 129 -6.40 -11.36 9.30
C THR A 129 -5.71 -11.98 8.08
N LEU A 130 -4.44 -11.64 7.82
CA LEU A 130 -3.72 -12.07 6.61
C LEU A 130 -3.64 -13.60 6.45
N PRO A 131 -3.31 -14.40 7.49
CA PRO A 131 -3.30 -15.86 7.35
C PRO A 131 -4.65 -16.42 6.91
N GLN A 132 -5.75 -15.92 7.49
CA GLN A 132 -7.10 -16.35 7.13
C GLN A 132 -7.48 -15.90 5.70
N LEU A 133 -7.14 -14.68 5.31
CA LEU A 133 -7.40 -14.18 3.96
C LEU A 133 -6.67 -15.02 2.89
N LEU A 134 -5.43 -15.40 3.14
CA LEU A 134 -4.66 -16.29 2.26
C LEU A 134 -5.29 -17.69 2.22
N HIS A 135 -5.73 -18.22 3.35
CA HIS A 135 -6.37 -19.53 3.45
C HIS A 135 -7.73 -19.57 2.72
N THR A 136 -8.60 -18.61 3.00
CA THR A 136 -9.93 -18.52 2.39
C THR A 136 -9.85 -18.38 0.87
N GLY A 137 -8.89 -17.60 0.36
CA GLY A 137 -8.67 -17.44 -1.08
C GLY A 137 -8.35 -18.75 -1.82
N ALA A 138 -7.77 -19.73 -1.12
CA ALA A 138 -7.44 -21.04 -1.70
C ALA A 138 -8.61 -22.04 -1.68
N HIS A 139 -9.51 -21.93 -0.70
CA HIS A 139 -10.61 -22.90 -0.50
C HIS A 139 -11.98 -22.40 -0.98
N ASN A 140 -12.16 -21.12 -1.18
CA ASN A 140 -13.42 -20.53 -1.64
C ASN A 140 -13.17 -19.51 -2.74
N TYR A 141 -13.09 -19.99 -3.97
CA TYR A 141 -12.83 -19.15 -5.14
C TYR A 141 -13.93 -18.11 -5.39
N THR A 142 -15.17 -18.36 -4.98
CA THR A 142 -16.29 -17.43 -5.18
C THR A 142 -16.21 -16.19 -4.28
N SER A 143 -15.55 -16.30 -3.11
CA SER A 143 -15.38 -15.18 -2.18
C SER A 143 -14.18 -14.29 -2.52
N SER A 144 -13.35 -14.66 -3.48
CA SER A 144 -12.07 -14.01 -3.78
C SER A 144 -12.08 -13.15 -5.05
N THR A 145 -13.23 -12.61 -5.42
CA THR A 145 -13.41 -11.84 -6.67
C THR A 145 -12.90 -10.39 -6.59
N SER A 146 -12.52 -9.88 -5.41
CA SER A 146 -12.03 -8.52 -5.26
C SER A 146 -10.55 -8.42 -5.64
N PHE A 147 -10.28 -7.78 -6.77
CA PHE A 147 -8.90 -7.45 -7.18
C PHE A 147 -8.22 -6.51 -6.18
N ASP A 148 -8.94 -5.50 -5.67
CA ASP A 148 -8.40 -4.52 -4.73
C ASP A 148 -7.95 -5.17 -3.43
N GLN A 149 -8.70 -6.16 -2.93
CA GLN A 149 -8.28 -6.92 -1.75
C GLN A 149 -7.06 -7.80 -2.04
N ALA A 150 -6.99 -8.46 -3.21
CA ALA A 150 -5.81 -9.24 -3.61
C ALA A 150 -4.57 -8.34 -3.74
N LEU A 151 -4.73 -7.14 -4.27
CA LEU A 151 -3.68 -6.13 -4.36
C LEU A 151 -3.19 -5.71 -2.96
N CYS A 152 -4.09 -5.43 -2.03
CA CYS A 152 -3.74 -5.09 -0.65
C CYS A 152 -3.02 -6.24 0.07
N ILE A 153 -3.46 -7.48 -0.13
CA ILE A 153 -2.77 -8.69 0.38
C ILE A 153 -1.35 -8.74 -0.17
N SER A 154 -1.17 -8.51 -1.49
CA SER A 154 0.15 -8.52 -2.11
C SER A 154 1.08 -7.43 -1.56
N ILE A 155 0.57 -6.22 -1.32
CA ILE A 155 1.34 -5.11 -0.76
C ILE A 155 1.86 -5.47 0.64
N LEU A 156 0.98 -5.97 1.51
CA LEU A 156 1.38 -6.37 2.86
C LEU A 156 2.38 -7.53 2.83
N LEU A 157 2.16 -8.52 1.96
CA LEU A 157 3.09 -9.63 1.76
C LEU A 157 4.44 -9.15 1.20
N GLY A 158 4.44 -8.18 0.27
CA GLY A 158 5.66 -7.60 -0.30
C GLY A 158 6.58 -6.99 0.76
N VAL A 159 6.02 -6.28 1.74
CA VAL A 159 6.80 -5.72 2.85
C VAL A 159 7.34 -6.83 3.78
N ILE A 160 6.54 -7.87 4.05
CA ILE A 160 6.96 -9.04 4.83
C ILE A 160 8.11 -9.78 4.13
N LEU A 161 8.01 -10.00 2.81
CA LEU A 161 9.07 -10.62 2.01
C LEU A 161 10.35 -9.78 1.99
N THR A 162 10.23 -8.47 1.93
CA THR A 162 11.38 -7.57 2.02
C THR A 162 12.10 -7.69 3.37
N GLU A 163 11.34 -7.90 4.47
CA GLU A 163 11.92 -8.14 5.79
C GLU A 163 12.62 -9.50 5.91
N SER A 164 12.08 -10.54 5.30
CA SER A 164 12.58 -11.91 5.47
C SER A 164 13.57 -12.34 4.38
N HIS A 165 13.40 -11.89 3.14
CA HIS A 165 14.14 -12.33 1.95
C HIS A 165 14.78 -11.17 1.16
N GLY A 166 14.74 -9.92 1.65
CA GLY A 166 15.37 -8.77 0.98
C GLY A 166 16.89 -8.94 0.85
N LYS A 167 17.46 -8.49 -0.28
CA LYS A 167 18.93 -8.42 -0.43
C LYS A 167 19.48 -7.36 0.52
N GLY A 168 20.55 -7.68 1.24
CA GLY A 168 21.25 -6.73 2.12
C GLY A 168 20.89 -6.86 3.60
N LYS A 169 20.33 -7.97 4.01
CA LYS A 169 20.21 -8.36 5.43
C LYS A 169 21.06 -9.55 5.76
#